data_bb308c8fa63ac6867c1316388a5eeffc
#
_entry.id   bb308c8fa63ac6867c1316388a5eeffc
#
_cell.length_a   1.000
_cell.length_b   1.000
_cell.length_c   1.000
_cell.angle_alpha   90.00
_cell.angle_beta   90.00
_cell.angle_gamma   90.00
#
_symmetry.space_group_name_H-M   'P 1'
#
loop_
_entity.id
_entity.type
_entity.pdbx_description
1 polymer ?
#
loop_
_entity_poly.entity_id
_entity_poly.type
_entity_poly.pdbx_seq_one_letter_code
_entity_poly.pdbx_strand_id
1 'polypeptide(L)'
;MKDIIALGSNVGDRAGYLHEGLQKISSLGTAVASPLILETPDESGLGPAYLNTVVFLDTTEKSPCRLLEILLRIEQQLGRNRHLGKNQPRTLDLDLIATDQGELHHTWSSPEDLLPLGPTLTLDLPHPKAAKRAFVLEPLAALVQSYPDAGKIKILASDSAQ
;
A
#
# COMPACT_ATOMS: atom_id res chain seq x y z
N MET A 1 -7.46 -14.03 -1.98
CA MET A 1 -6.21 -13.68 -1.26
C MET A 1 -6.49 -12.54 -0.30
N LYS A 2 -5.97 -12.63 0.90
CA LYS A 2 -6.17 -11.63 1.96
C LYS A 2 -4.90 -10.79 2.08
N ASP A 3 -5.07 -9.47 2.10
CA ASP A 3 -3.98 -8.54 1.93
C ASP A 3 -4.05 -7.39 2.94
N ILE A 4 -2.89 -6.82 3.28
CA ILE A 4 -2.76 -5.55 3.98
C ILE A 4 -2.17 -4.54 3.00
N ILE A 5 -2.86 -3.43 2.82
CA ILE A 5 -2.46 -2.35 1.92
C ILE A 5 -2.36 -1.06 2.74
N ALA A 6 -1.24 -0.34 2.61
CA ALA A 6 -1.08 0.97 3.21
C ALA A 6 -1.42 2.05 2.19
N LEU A 7 -2.09 3.10 2.66
CA LEU A 7 -2.46 4.26 1.84
C LEU A 7 -1.86 5.51 2.45
N GLY A 8 -1.33 6.39 1.60
CA GLY A 8 -0.83 7.69 2.02
C GLY A 8 -1.14 8.76 1.00
N SER A 9 -1.32 10.00 1.45
CA SER A 9 -1.52 11.17 0.59
C SER A 9 -0.93 12.40 1.25
N ASN A 10 -0.15 13.20 0.49
CA ASN A 10 0.45 14.42 1.05
C ASN A 10 0.26 15.65 0.18
N VAL A 11 -0.63 15.61 -0.80
CA VAL A 11 -0.91 16.79 -1.64
C VAL A 11 -2.40 16.90 -1.96
N GLY A 12 -2.88 18.14 -2.05
CA GLY A 12 -4.28 18.41 -2.37
C GLY A 12 -5.23 18.00 -1.25
N ASP A 13 -6.38 17.51 -1.62
CA ASP A 13 -7.40 17.00 -0.69
C ASP A 13 -7.00 15.58 -0.23
N ARG A 14 -6.10 15.53 0.75
CA ARG A 14 -5.52 14.29 1.25
C ARG A 14 -6.58 13.30 1.72
N ALA A 15 -7.54 13.78 2.51
CA ALA A 15 -8.63 12.93 3.01
C ALA A 15 -9.51 12.42 1.87
N GLY A 16 -9.79 13.25 0.87
CA GLY A 16 -10.54 12.87 -0.32
C GLY A 16 -9.83 11.81 -1.15
N TYR A 17 -8.52 11.95 -1.34
CA TYR A 17 -7.73 10.95 -2.07
C TYR A 17 -7.67 9.61 -1.33
N LEU A 18 -7.55 9.61 -0.01
CA LEU A 18 -7.63 8.37 0.76
C LEU A 18 -9.00 7.72 0.59
N HIS A 19 -10.07 8.50 0.64
CA HIS A 19 -11.42 7.99 0.46
C HIS A 19 -11.62 7.39 -0.93
N GLU A 20 -11.17 8.08 -1.98
CA GLU A 20 -11.26 7.57 -3.36
C GLU A 20 -10.44 6.29 -3.53
N GLY A 21 -9.25 6.23 -2.94
CA GLY A 21 -8.42 5.03 -2.94
C GLY A 21 -9.11 3.85 -2.27
N LEU A 22 -9.71 4.09 -1.10
CA LEU A 22 -10.47 3.06 -0.40
C LEU A 22 -11.66 2.56 -1.22
N GLN A 23 -12.37 3.45 -1.91
CA GLN A 23 -13.48 3.06 -2.78
C GLN A 23 -13.01 2.16 -3.93
N LYS A 24 -11.90 2.50 -4.56
CA LYS A 24 -11.34 1.70 -5.65
C LYS A 24 -10.86 0.33 -5.14
N ILE A 25 -10.22 0.28 -4.00
CA ILE A 25 -9.82 -0.97 -3.37
C ILE A 25 -11.05 -1.82 -3.00
N SER A 26 -12.11 -1.19 -2.51
CA SER A 26 -13.36 -1.89 -2.16
C SER A 26 -14.04 -2.53 -3.36
N SER A 27 -13.77 -2.04 -4.58
CA SER A 27 -14.28 -2.66 -5.81
C SER A 27 -13.59 -3.98 -6.15
N LEU A 28 -12.46 -4.27 -5.50
CA LEU A 28 -11.67 -5.49 -5.75
C LEU A 28 -12.11 -6.68 -4.87
N GLY A 29 -12.92 -6.43 -3.86
CA GLY A 29 -13.36 -7.46 -2.93
C GLY A 29 -13.96 -6.85 -1.66
N THR A 30 -13.84 -7.57 -0.54
CA THR A 30 -14.28 -7.08 0.76
C THR A 30 -13.14 -6.31 1.41
N ALA A 31 -13.34 -5.02 1.67
CA ALA A 31 -12.34 -4.15 2.27
C ALA A 31 -12.77 -3.66 3.64
N VAL A 32 -11.86 -3.68 4.60
CA VAL A 32 -12.06 -3.15 5.95
C VAL A 32 -10.95 -2.16 6.25
N ALA A 33 -11.31 -0.88 6.34
CA ALA A 33 -10.34 0.18 6.62
C ALA A 33 -10.06 0.29 8.12
N SER A 34 -8.82 0.68 8.44
CA SER A 34 -8.48 1.03 9.82
C SER A 34 -9.32 2.21 10.31
N PRO A 35 -9.75 2.20 11.58
CA PRO A 35 -10.41 3.37 12.17
C PRO A 35 -9.44 4.52 12.46
N LEU A 36 -8.13 4.31 12.30
CA LEU A 36 -7.10 5.31 12.58
C LEU A 36 -6.51 5.85 11.27
N ILE A 37 -6.56 7.18 11.12
CA ILE A 37 -5.80 7.92 10.10
C ILE A 37 -4.74 8.73 10.85
N LEU A 38 -3.47 8.55 10.49
CA LEU A 38 -2.34 9.17 11.18
C LEU A 38 -1.69 10.21 10.28
N GLU A 39 -1.52 11.44 10.78
CA GLU A 39 -0.75 12.46 10.08
C GLU A 39 0.71 12.38 10.50
N THR A 40 1.62 12.30 9.53
CA THR A 40 3.06 12.22 9.80
C THR A 40 3.83 13.13 8.86
N PRO A 41 5.01 13.65 9.30
CA PRO A 41 5.90 14.36 8.38
C PRO A 41 6.34 13.46 7.24
N ASP A 42 6.60 14.06 6.06
CA ASP A 42 7.28 13.35 4.98
C ASP A 42 8.64 12.84 5.47
N GLU A 43 9.01 11.62 5.13
CA GLU A 43 10.27 10.99 5.55
C GLU A 43 11.50 11.81 5.12
N SER A 44 11.43 12.50 3.98
CA SER A 44 12.50 13.37 3.51
C SER A 44 12.60 14.70 4.30
N GLY A 45 11.53 15.07 5.02
CA GLY A 45 11.43 16.36 5.69
C GLY A 45 11.24 17.55 4.76
N LEU A 46 11.12 17.32 3.45
CA LEU A 46 11.07 18.37 2.43
C LEU A 46 9.67 18.60 1.87
N GLY A 47 8.78 17.63 1.98
CA GLY A 47 7.43 17.71 1.44
C GLY A 47 6.38 17.97 2.49
N PRO A 48 5.11 18.15 2.06
CA PRO A 48 3.98 18.27 2.97
C PRO A 48 3.79 16.99 3.79
N ALA A 49 3.12 17.12 4.94
CA ALA A 49 2.80 15.98 5.80
C ALA A 49 1.83 15.02 5.10
N TYR A 50 2.02 13.73 5.36
CA TYR A 50 1.13 12.66 4.88
C TYR A 50 -0.03 12.43 5.82
N LEU A 51 -1.19 12.09 5.24
CA LEU A 51 -2.21 11.31 5.93
C LEU A 51 -2.02 9.85 5.56
N ASN A 52 -2.02 8.96 6.56
CA ASN A 52 -1.72 7.53 6.39
C ASN A 52 -2.79 6.67 7.04
N THR A 53 -3.15 5.58 6.39
CA THR A 53 -3.99 4.53 6.97
C THR A 53 -3.65 3.19 6.33
N VAL A 54 -4.30 2.12 6.80
CA VAL A 54 -4.19 0.80 6.20
C VAL A 54 -5.57 0.19 6.00
N VAL A 55 -5.66 -0.74 5.07
CA VAL A 55 -6.87 -1.48 4.76
C VAL A 55 -6.56 -2.96 4.65
N PHE A 56 -7.47 -3.78 5.18
CA PHE A 56 -7.52 -5.21 4.92
C PHE A 56 -8.39 -5.42 3.68
N LEU A 57 -7.90 -6.23 2.74
CA LEU A 57 -8.64 -6.58 1.52
C LEU A 57 -8.71 -8.10 1.40
N ASP A 58 -9.92 -8.63 1.21
CA ASP A 58 -10.13 -10.01 0.81
C ASP A 58 -10.62 -9.99 -0.64
N THR A 59 -9.74 -10.37 -1.56
CA THR A 59 -9.99 -10.31 -3.01
C THR A 59 -9.98 -11.69 -3.64
N THR A 60 -10.69 -11.82 -4.76
CA THR A 60 -10.63 -13.02 -5.60
C THR A 60 -9.32 -13.11 -6.40
N GLU A 61 -8.56 -12.01 -6.52
CA GLU A 61 -7.23 -12.06 -7.13
C GLU A 61 -6.31 -12.96 -6.31
N LYS A 62 -5.59 -13.85 -6.98
CA LYS A 62 -4.71 -14.83 -6.32
C LYS A 62 -3.23 -14.53 -6.52
N SER A 63 -2.89 -13.55 -7.35
CA SER A 63 -1.51 -13.18 -7.64
C SER A 63 -1.16 -11.85 -6.96
N PRO A 64 -0.21 -11.84 -6.01
CA PRO A 64 0.27 -10.59 -5.42
C PRO A 64 0.85 -9.64 -6.47
N CYS A 65 1.52 -10.17 -7.50
CA CYS A 65 2.10 -9.34 -8.56
C CYS A 65 1.02 -8.63 -9.38
N ARG A 66 -0.08 -9.32 -9.68
CA ARG A 66 -1.21 -8.69 -10.37
C ARG A 66 -1.90 -7.66 -9.50
N LEU A 67 -2.02 -7.92 -8.20
CA LEU A 67 -2.58 -6.94 -7.27
C LEU A 67 -1.71 -5.67 -7.25
N LEU A 68 -0.38 -5.81 -7.23
CA LEU A 68 0.50 -4.65 -7.32
C LEU A 68 0.23 -3.85 -8.58
N GLU A 69 0.10 -4.50 -9.73
CA GLU A 69 -0.22 -3.82 -10.99
C GLU A 69 -1.53 -3.04 -10.90
N ILE A 70 -2.54 -3.64 -10.28
CA ILE A 70 -3.84 -2.97 -10.07
C ILE A 70 -3.68 -1.74 -9.19
N LEU A 71 -2.94 -1.84 -8.09
CA LEU A 71 -2.69 -0.70 -7.18
C LEU A 71 -1.93 0.42 -7.88
N LEU A 72 -0.94 0.09 -8.70
CA LEU A 72 -0.20 1.08 -9.49
C LEU A 72 -1.11 1.82 -10.49
N ARG A 73 -2.06 1.10 -11.11
CA ARG A 73 -3.04 1.72 -12.00
C ARG A 73 -4.00 2.64 -11.26
N ILE A 74 -4.39 2.28 -10.05
CA ILE A 74 -5.21 3.16 -9.21
C ILE A 74 -4.46 4.45 -8.91
N GLU A 75 -3.18 4.38 -8.56
CA GLU A 75 -2.36 5.58 -8.35
C GLU A 75 -2.33 6.48 -9.57
N GLN A 76 -2.17 5.90 -10.77
CA GLN A 76 -2.18 6.66 -12.03
C GLN A 76 -3.53 7.34 -12.27
N GLN A 77 -4.63 6.63 -12.01
CA GLN A 77 -5.98 7.17 -12.19
C GLN A 77 -6.27 8.37 -11.29
N LEU A 78 -5.63 8.41 -10.11
CA LEU A 78 -5.82 9.49 -9.14
C LEU A 78 -4.76 10.59 -9.26
N GLY A 79 -4.03 10.63 -10.37
CA GLY A 79 -3.22 11.78 -10.75
C GLY A 79 -1.77 11.76 -10.29
N ARG A 80 -1.23 10.60 -9.87
CA ARG A 80 0.19 10.52 -9.54
C ARG A 80 1.04 10.79 -10.79
N ASN A 81 1.90 11.81 -10.73
CA ASN A 81 2.79 12.15 -11.82
C ASN A 81 4.22 11.66 -11.52
N ARG A 82 4.57 10.53 -12.12
CA ARG A 82 5.89 9.91 -11.91
C ARG A 82 7.02 10.59 -12.69
N HIS A 83 6.69 11.48 -13.61
CA HIS A 83 7.69 12.27 -14.34
C HIS A 83 8.33 13.35 -13.48
N LEU A 84 7.76 13.65 -12.32
CA LEU A 84 8.31 14.62 -11.38
C LEU A 84 9.45 14.05 -10.54
N GLY A 85 9.78 12.75 -10.68
CA GLY A 85 10.88 12.12 -9.96
C GLY A 85 10.48 11.52 -8.61
N LYS A 86 11.49 11.06 -7.85
CA LYS A 86 11.29 10.48 -6.53
C LYS A 86 11.03 11.58 -5.49
N ASN A 87 10.32 11.22 -4.42
CA ASN A 87 10.04 12.11 -3.27
C ASN A 87 9.23 13.36 -3.62
N GLN A 88 8.56 13.37 -4.76
CA GLN A 88 7.62 14.43 -5.10
C GLN A 88 6.28 14.22 -4.37
N PRO A 89 5.54 15.30 -4.09
CA PRO A 89 4.21 15.18 -3.50
C PRO A 89 3.31 14.23 -4.30
N ARG A 90 2.52 13.44 -3.58
CA ARG A 90 1.70 12.38 -4.18
C ARG A 90 0.25 12.52 -3.76
N THR A 91 -0.64 12.50 -4.75
CA THR A 91 -2.08 12.49 -4.48
C THR A 91 -2.47 11.23 -3.71
N LEU A 92 -1.97 10.07 -4.16
CA LEU A 92 -2.19 8.80 -3.47
C LEU A 92 -0.99 7.89 -3.67
N ASP A 93 -0.57 7.26 -2.57
CA ASP A 93 0.49 6.25 -2.53
C ASP A 93 -0.11 4.98 -1.95
N LEU A 94 0.02 3.87 -2.68
CA LEU A 94 -0.53 2.57 -2.29
C LEU A 94 0.60 1.56 -2.20
N ASP A 95 0.81 1.01 -1.01
CA ASP A 95 1.83 -0.01 -0.78
C ASP A 95 1.19 -1.34 -0.39
N LEU A 96 1.48 -2.39 -1.14
CA LEU A 96 1.13 -3.75 -0.73
C LEU A 96 2.11 -4.19 0.37
N ILE A 97 1.60 -4.37 1.58
CA ILE A 97 2.43 -4.64 2.76
C ILE A 97 2.65 -6.13 2.96
N ALA A 98 1.60 -6.91 2.87
CA ALA A 98 1.66 -8.35 3.09
C ALA A 98 0.41 -9.04 2.55
N THR A 99 0.53 -10.32 2.25
CA THR A 99 -0.60 -11.18 1.88
C THR A 99 -0.59 -12.45 2.72
N ASP A 100 -1.71 -13.18 2.69
CA ASP A 100 -1.81 -14.47 3.37
C ASP A 100 -1.05 -15.60 2.66
N GLN A 101 -0.43 -15.32 1.52
CA GLN A 101 0.40 -16.29 0.78
C GLN A 101 1.85 -16.34 1.25
N GLY A 102 2.25 -15.43 2.19
CA GLY A 102 3.58 -15.43 2.78
C GLY A 102 4.61 -14.63 2.00
N GLU A 103 5.88 -15.02 2.13
CA GLU A 103 7.01 -14.30 1.53
C GLU A 103 7.04 -14.45 0.02
N LEU A 104 7.41 -13.35 -0.65
CA LEU A 104 7.59 -13.31 -2.09
C LEU A 104 8.68 -12.30 -2.44
N HIS A 105 9.56 -12.67 -3.36
CA HIS A 105 10.56 -11.77 -3.96
C HIS A 105 10.55 -12.04 -5.45
N HIS A 106 10.01 -11.11 -6.23
CA HIS A 106 9.83 -11.33 -7.66
C HIS A 106 10.00 -10.06 -8.46
N THR A 107 10.63 -10.18 -9.62
CA THR A 107 10.79 -9.11 -10.59
C THR A 107 10.28 -9.62 -11.94
N TRP A 108 9.51 -8.81 -12.64
CA TRP A 108 8.95 -9.18 -13.95
C TRP A 108 8.89 -7.97 -14.87
N SER A 109 8.72 -8.22 -16.17
CA SER A 109 8.61 -7.16 -17.17
C SER A 109 7.32 -6.36 -16.95
N SER A 110 7.43 -5.05 -17.00
CA SER A 110 6.28 -4.16 -16.85
C SER A 110 5.28 -4.37 -17.99
N PRO A 111 3.96 -4.45 -17.69
CA PRO A 111 2.96 -4.30 -18.72
C PRO A 111 3.11 -2.96 -19.46
N GLU A 112 2.61 -2.88 -20.69
CA GLU A 112 2.79 -1.71 -21.55
C GLU A 112 2.35 -0.41 -20.87
N ASP A 113 1.19 -0.42 -20.21
CA ASP A 113 0.64 0.76 -19.54
C ASP A 113 1.42 1.17 -18.28
N LEU A 114 2.28 0.30 -17.75
CA LEU A 114 3.12 0.57 -16.58
C LEU A 114 4.59 0.81 -16.94
N LEU A 115 4.94 0.81 -18.23
CA LEU A 115 6.30 1.12 -18.69
C LEU A 115 6.83 2.47 -18.20
N PRO A 116 6.02 3.53 -18.04
CA PRO A 116 6.53 4.78 -17.45
C PRO A 116 7.15 4.62 -16.06
N LEU A 117 6.84 3.54 -15.34
CA LEU A 117 7.43 3.25 -14.03
C LEU A 117 8.81 2.58 -14.14
N GLY A 118 9.17 2.11 -15.31
CA GLY A 118 10.40 1.40 -15.60
C GLY A 118 10.15 0.12 -16.39
N PRO A 119 11.22 -0.51 -16.91
CA PRO A 119 11.08 -1.72 -17.75
C PRO A 119 10.65 -2.95 -16.96
N THR A 120 10.86 -2.95 -15.64
CA THR A 120 10.49 -4.06 -14.75
C THR A 120 9.78 -3.55 -13.51
N LEU A 121 8.98 -4.41 -12.91
CA LEU A 121 8.37 -4.21 -11.60
C LEU A 121 8.96 -5.23 -10.63
N THR A 122 9.09 -4.82 -9.37
CA THR A 122 9.58 -5.70 -8.30
C THR A 122 8.61 -5.64 -7.13
N LEU A 123 8.34 -6.82 -6.56
CA LEU A 123 7.52 -6.95 -5.36
C LEU A 123 8.26 -7.79 -4.34
N ASP A 124 8.46 -7.20 -3.17
CA ASP A 124 9.01 -7.88 -2.00
C ASP A 124 7.95 -7.92 -0.90
N LEU A 125 7.57 -9.10 -0.45
CA LEU A 125 6.59 -9.29 0.61
C LEU A 125 7.16 -10.18 1.72
N PRO A 126 6.92 -9.85 2.99
CA PRO A 126 6.29 -8.62 3.47
C PRO A 126 7.11 -7.38 3.07
N HIS A 127 6.44 -6.23 2.99
CA HIS A 127 7.12 -4.99 2.62
C HIS A 127 8.31 -4.75 3.55
N PRO A 128 9.54 -4.55 3.02
CA PRO A 128 10.76 -4.60 3.84
C PRO A 128 10.87 -3.48 4.88
N LYS A 129 10.17 -2.37 4.68
CA LYS A 129 10.21 -1.22 5.58
C LYS A 129 8.99 -1.13 6.50
N ALA A 130 7.96 -1.96 6.32
CA ALA A 130 6.70 -1.83 7.05
C ALA A 130 6.88 -1.93 8.56
N ALA A 131 7.70 -2.89 9.01
CA ALA A 131 7.94 -3.11 10.44
C ALA A 131 8.69 -1.97 11.15
N LYS A 132 9.24 -1.01 10.38
CA LYS A 132 9.99 0.13 10.90
C LYS A 132 9.20 1.44 10.78
N ARG A 133 7.97 1.39 10.28
CA ARG A 133 7.16 2.58 10.00
C ARG A 133 5.97 2.67 10.92
N ALA A 134 6.01 3.59 11.89
CA ALA A 134 4.89 3.82 12.79
C ALA A 134 3.60 4.16 12.04
N PHE A 135 3.70 4.86 10.90
CA PHE A 135 2.53 5.23 10.10
C PHE A 135 1.87 4.04 9.39
N VAL A 136 2.50 2.87 9.40
CA VAL A 136 1.90 1.59 9.01
C VAL A 136 1.44 0.82 10.24
N LEU A 137 2.30 0.71 11.25
CA LEU A 137 2.07 -0.14 12.42
C LEU A 137 0.94 0.36 13.31
N GLU A 138 0.82 1.68 13.51
CA GLU A 138 -0.23 2.23 14.36
C GLU A 138 -1.63 2.07 13.74
N PRO A 139 -1.87 2.45 12.48
CA PRO A 139 -3.14 2.16 11.83
C PRO A 139 -3.44 0.66 11.74
N LEU A 140 -2.41 -0.18 11.54
CA LEU A 140 -2.59 -1.63 11.50
C LEU A 140 -3.03 -2.17 12.88
N ALA A 141 -2.42 -1.71 13.96
CA ALA A 141 -2.82 -2.13 15.30
C ALA A 141 -4.28 -1.78 15.60
N ALA A 142 -4.72 -0.58 15.20
CA ALA A 142 -6.11 -0.17 15.33
C ALA A 142 -7.05 -1.02 14.47
N LEU A 143 -6.62 -1.39 13.26
CA LEU A 143 -7.38 -2.28 12.39
C LEU A 143 -7.53 -3.67 13.00
N VAL A 144 -6.44 -4.25 13.51
CA VAL A 144 -6.46 -5.58 14.14
C VAL A 144 -7.37 -5.60 15.36
N GLN A 145 -7.37 -4.52 16.14
CA GLN A 145 -8.23 -4.41 17.31
C GLN A 145 -9.72 -4.42 16.94
N SER A 146 -10.08 -3.75 15.84
CA SER A 146 -11.46 -3.70 15.37
C SER A 146 -11.84 -4.87 14.46
N TYR A 147 -10.86 -5.48 13.79
CA TYR A 147 -11.04 -6.58 12.86
C TYR A 147 -9.89 -7.58 13.01
N PRO A 148 -10.01 -8.53 13.97
CA PRO A 148 -8.90 -9.42 14.35
C PRO A 148 -8.33 -10.27 13.21
N ASP A 149 -9.11 -10.58 12.18
CA ASP A 149 -8.63 -11.39 11.04
C ASP A 149 -7.45 -10.72 10.32
N ALA A 150 -7.36 -9.39 10.35
CA ALA A 150 -6.23 -8.67 9.78
C ALA A 150 -4.91 -9.02 10.48
N GLY A 151 -4.96 -9.39 11.77
CA GLY A 151 -3.78 -9.77 12.53
C GLY A 151 -3.22 -11.16 12.19
N LYS A 152 -3.93 -11.94 11.39
CA LYS A 152 -3.46 -13.25 10.93
C LYS A 152 -2.47 -13.14 9.78
N ILE A 153 -2.38 -11.99 9.14
CA ILE A 153 -1.43 -11.74 8.06
C ILE A 153 -0.12 -11.26 8.66
N LYS A 154 0.97 -11.99 8.40
CA LYS A 154 2.29 -11.66 8.95
C LYS A 154 2.91 -10.54 8.15
N ILE A 155 3.32 -9.47 8.83
CA ILE A 155 3.98 -8.31 8.22
C ILE A 155 5.49 -8.31 8.44
N LEU A 156 6.02 -9.29 9.15
CA LEU A 156 7.45 -9.48 9.34
C LEU A 156 7.92 -10.66 8.50
N ALA A 157 9.09 -10.52 7.88
CA ALA A 157 9.73 -11.62 7.21
C ALA A 157 10.02 -12.75 8.21
N SER A 158 10.04 -13.98 7.71
CA SER A 158 10.39 -15.14 8.54
C SER A 158 11.81 -15.01 9.06
N ASP A 159 12.00 -15.30 10.37
CA ASP A 159 13.31 -15.34 11.02
C ASP A 159 14.07 -16.62 10.75
N SER A 160 13.62 -17.44 9.80
CA SER A 160 14.24 -18.70 9.47
C SER A 160 15.70 -18.58 9.00
N ALA A 161 16.14 -17.36 8.69
CA ALA A 161 17.51 -17.06 8.29
C ALA A 161 18.44 -16.76 9.48
N GLN A 162 17.93 -16.79 10.67
CA GLN A 162 18.74 -16.56 11.87
C GLN A 162 19.57 -17.80 12.27
#